data_df356b5375f4efdf8c984e3e499dd6dd
#
_entry.id   df356b5375f4efdf8c984e3e499dd6dd
#
_cell.length_a   1.000
_cell.length_b   1.000
_cell.length_c   1.000
_cell.angle_alpha   90.00
_cell.angle_beta   90.00
_cell.angle_gamma   90.00
#
_symmetry.space_group_name_H-M   'P 1'
#
loop_
_entity.id
_entity.type
_entity.pdbx_description
1 polymer ?
#
loop_
_entity_poly.entity_id
_entity_poly.type
_entity_poly.pdbx_seq_one_letter_code
_entity_poly.pdbx_strand_id
1 'polypeptide(L)'
;MKRLLAGLALAAAAALPSTAASAQTPPTERDLRIYAGLHDAAARGDVAEIEKLIAEGEKPNIQDANSRTPLHVAAFLRKHAAAQALIRLGVNPNALDAQRYDIITIAAVNNDLDMLKIALEGGGDARAVTSPYAGTALIAAAHRGHVEIVRALIAAKAPLNHVNNLGWTALLEAVVLGNGGANHTAIVDALVKANADVNVPDRHGTTALGHARSRGYSQIARILERAGAH
;
A
#
# COMPACT_ATOMS: atom_id res chain seq x y z
N MET A 1 16.10 26.56 -57.87
CA MET A 1 15.38 26.89 -56.63
C MET A 1 14.63 25.65 -56.18
N LYS A 2 15.25 24.83 -55.26
CA LYS A 2 14.63 23.64 -54.65
C LYS A 2 14.39 23.96 -53.20
N ARG A 3 13.12 24.02 -52.77
CA ARG A 3 12.71 24.19 -51.36
C ARG A 3 12.76 22.83 -50.70
N LEU A 4 13.62 22.68 -49.71
CA LEU A 4 13.58 21.56 -48.78
C LEU A 4 12.43 21.83 -47.76
N LEU A 5 11.44 20.95 -47.75
CA LEU A 5 10.45 20.84 -46.67
C LEU A 5 11.06 19.95 -45.58
N ALA A 6 11.37 20.57 -44.44
CA ALA A 6 11.72 19.85 -43.24
C ALA A 6 10.42 19.33 -42.58
N GLY A 7 10.23 18.01 -42.63
CA GLY A 7 9.13 17.35 -41.93
C GLY A 7 9.40 17.29 -40.44
N LEU A 8 8.58 17.96 -39.65
CA LEU A 8 8.54 17.81 -38.20
C LEU A 8 7.89 16.44 -37.89
N ALA A 9 8.67 15.46 -37.45
CA ALA A 9 8.13 14.24 -36.90
C ALA A 9 7.62 14.52 -35.49
N LEU A 10 6.31 14.63 -35.35
CA LEU A 10 5.64 14.66 -34.07
C LEU A 10 5.74 13.25 -33.47
N ALA A 11 6.62 13.06 -32.50
CA ALA A 11 6.65 11.84 -31.70
C ALA A 11 5.38 11.83 -30.82
N ALA A 12 4.38 11.08 -31.25
CA ALA A 12 3.23 10.75 -30.40
C ALA A 12 3.74 9.90 -29.24
N ALA A 13 3.85 10.49 -28.06
CA ALA A 13 4.01 9.75 -26.83
C ALA A 13 2.75 8.89 -26.67
N ALA A 14 2.86 7.60 -26.99
CA ALA A 14 1.84 6.63 -26.68
C ALA A 14 1.68 6.61 -25.15
N ALA A 15 0.62 7.22 -24.65
CA ALA A 15 0.16 7.01 -23.31
C ALA A 15 -0.15 5.51 -23.18
N LEU A 16 0.73 4.79 -22.50
CA LEU A 16 0.44 3.43 -22.08
C LEU A 16 -0.88 3.48 -21.32
N PRO A 17 -1.85 2.61 -21.62
CA PRO A 17 -3.04 2.54 -20.81
C PRO A 17 -2.56 2.32 -19.38
N SER A 18 -2.93 3.20 -18.47
CA SER A 18 -2.87 2.96 -17.05
C SER A 18 -3.67 1.68 -16.83
N THR A 19 -2.99 0.53 -16.84
CA THR A 19 -3.56 -0.67 -16.25
C THR A 19 -3.79 -0.26 -14.81
N ALA A 20 -5.06 0.02 -14.49
CA ALA A 20 -5.45 0.25 -13.12
C ALA A 20 -4.81 -0.90 -12.35
N ALA A 21 -3.79 -0.57 -11.55
CA ALA A 21 -3.18 -1.53 -10.65
C ALA A 21 -4.34 -2.22 -9.98
N SER A 22 -4.37 -3.56 -10.01
CA SER A 22 -5.49 -4.32 -9.45
C SER A 22 -5.72 -3.78 -8.05
N ALA A 23 -6.71 -2.90 -7.94
CA ALA A 23 -7.03 -2.28 -6.68
C ALA A 23 -7.48 -3.40 -5.76
N GLN A 24 -7.15 -3.31 -4.48
CA GLN A 24 -7.73 -4.18 -3.48
C GLN A 24 -9.23 -4.29 -3.73
N THR A 25 -9.78 -5.49 -3.61
CA THR A 25 -11.21 -5.73 -3.85
C THR A 25 -11.94 -5.82 -2.50
N PRO A 26 -12.53 -4.72 -2.03
CA PRO A 26 -13.35 -4.76 -0.82
C PRO A 26 -14.57 -5.66 -1.04
N PRO A 27 -15.23 -6.10 0.03
CA PRO A 27 -16.50 -6.81 -0.08
C PRO A 27 -17.50 -5.98 -0.90
N THR A 28 -18.11 -6.60 -1.90
CA THR A 28 -19.14 -5.98 -2.71
C THR A 28 -20.47 -5.95 -1.93
N GLU A 29 -21.45 -5.16 -2.38
CA GLU A 29 -22.80 -5.20 -1.81
C GLU A 29 -23.43 -6.60 -1.87
N ARG A 30 -23.11 -7.38 -2.90
CA ARG A 30 -23.55 -8.78 -3.01
C ARG A 30 -22.91 -9.61 -1.91
N ASP A 31 -21.59 -9.48 -1.69
CA ASP A 31 -20.90 -10.21 -0.62
C ASP A 31 -21.52 -9.89 0.73
N LEU A 32 -21.74 -8.59 1.02
CA LEU A 32 -22.33 -8.14 2.27
C LEU A 32 -23.73 -8.69 2.51
N ARG A 33 -24.54 -8.89 1.45
CA ARG A 33 -25.91 -9.48 1.57
C ARG A 33 -25.91 -10.97 1.85
N ILE A 34 -24.85 -11.69 1.47
CA ILE A 34 -24.77 -13.15 1.62
C ILE A 34 -23.87 -13.58 2.78
N TYR A 35 -23.14 -12.66 3.40
CA TYR A 35 -22.35 -12.98 4.57
C TYR A 35 -23.24 -13.47 5.71
N ALA A 36 -22.72 -14.43 6.46
CA ALA A 36 -23.30 -14.99 7.68
C ALA A 36 -22.17 -15.20 8.70
N GLY A 37 -22.53 -15.49 9.94
CA GLY A 37 -21.58 -15.80 11.00
C GLY A 37 -20.55 -14.69 11.19
N LEU A 38 -19.28 -15.06 11.34
CA LEU A 38 -18.21 -14.11 11.64
C LEU A 38 -17.99 -13.07 10.53
N HIS A 39 -18.23 -13.37 9.26
CA HIS A 39 -18.11 -12.37 8.20
C HIS A 39 -19.17 -11.28 8.30
N ASP A 40 -20.43 -11.65 8.59
CA ASP A 40 -21.52 -10.69 8.78
C ASP A 40 -21.29 -9.85 10.05
N ALA A 41 -20.97 -10.50 11.17
CA ALA A 41 -20.68 -9.81 12.42
C ALA A 41 -19.50 -8.82 12.27
N ALA A 42 -18.44 -9.20 11.57
CA ALA A 42 -17.31 -8.35 11.24
C ALA A 42 -17.71 -7.17 10.34
N ALA A 43 -18.56 -7.41 9.33
CA ALA A 43 -19.04 -6.37 8.43
C ALA A 43 -19.89 -5.33 9.16
N ARG A 44 -20.73 -5.76 10.10
CA ARG A 44 -21.52 -4.86 10.96
C ARG A 44 -20.67 -4.18 12.05
N GLY A 45 -19.53 -4.76 12.41
CA GLY A 45 -18.71 -4.31 13.54
C GLY A 45 -19.27 -4.75 14.90
N ASP A 46 -20.03 -5.84 14.92
CA ASP A 46 -20.71 -6.37 16.10
C ASP A 46 -19.78 -7.23 16.94
N VAL A 47 -19.09 -6.59 17.88
CA VAL A 47 -18.12 -7.25 18.76
C VAL A 47 -18.76 -8.34 19.62
N ALA A 48 -19.97 -8.10 20.15
CA ALA A 48 -20.63 -9.07 21.00
C ALA A 48 -20.98 -10.36 20.23
N GLU A 49 -21.47 -10.24 19.00
CA GLU A 49 -21.77 -11.40 18.17
C GLU A 49 -20.48 -12.12 17.74
N ILE A 50 -19.39 -11.39 17.45
CA ILE A 50 -18.06 -12.01 17.16
C ILE A 50 -17.60 -12.88 18.33
N GLU A 51 -17.63 -12.32 19.56
CA GLU A 51 -17.22 -13.04 20.78
C GLU A 51 -18.08 -14.29 21.02
N LYS A 52 -19.39 -14.16 20.86
CA LYS A 52 -20.34 -15.26 21.00
C LYS A 52 -20.09 -16.38 19.97
N LEU A 53 -19.98 -16.04 18.68
CA LEU A 53 -19.78 -17.03 17.60
C LEU A 53 -18.49 -17.82 17.77
N ILE A 54 -17.40 -17.16 18.18
CA ILE A 54 -16.13 -17.83 18.46
C ILE A 54 -16.24 -18.72 19.71
N ALA A 55 -16.95 -18.27 20.75
CA ALA A 55 -17.19 -19.10 21.93
C ALA A 55 -18.06 -20.33 21.63
N GLU A 56 -18.96 -20.23 20.66
CA GLU A 56 -19.78 -21.34 20.13
C GLU A 56 -19.00 -22.27 19.20
N GLY A 57 -17.73 -21.97 18.90
CA GLY A 57 -16.82 -22.82 18.15
C GLY A 57 -16.68 -22.48 16.67
N GLU A 58 -17.17 -21.31 16.21
CA GLU A 58 -16.90 -20.87 14.83
C GLU A 58 -15.41 -20.57 14.66
N LYS A 59 -14.86 -21.03 13.50
CA LYS A 59 -13.41 -20.91 13.25
C LYS A 59 -13.03 -19.46 12.96
N PRO A 60 -12.11 -18.85 13.74
CA PRO A 60 -11.78 -17.42 13.61
C PRO A 60 -11.21 -17.03 12.24
N ASN A 61 -10.49 -17.96 11.57
CA ASN A 61 -9.84 -17.72 10.28
C ASN A 61 -10.62 -18.31 9.09
N ILE A 62 -11.94 -18.43 9.21
CA ILE A 62 -12.81 -18.84 8.10
C ILE A 62 -12.63 -17.85 6.92
N GLN A 63 -12.66 -18.35 5.69
CA GLN A 63 -12.46 -17.54 4.49
C GLN A 63 -13.70 -17.55 3.60
N ASP A 64 -13.98 -16.41 2.98
CA ASP A 64 -14.96 -16.29 1.92
C ASP A 64 -14.40 -16.75 0.55
N ALA A 65 -15.20 -16.61 -0.52
CA ALA A 65 -14.81 -16.99 -1.89
C ALA A 65 -13.56 -16.21 -2.42
N ASN A 66 -13.22 -15.08 -1.81
CA ASN A 66 -12.04 -14.28 -2.14
C ASN A 66 -10.90 -14.47 -1.11
N SER A 67 -10.94 -15.56 -0.34
CA SER A 67 -10.01 -15.87 0.74
C SER A 67 -9.94 -14.78 1.83
N ARG A 68 -10.92 -13.89 1.93
CA ARG A 68 -10.98 -12.88 2.96
C ARG A 68 -11.44 -13.51 4.27
N THR A 69 -10.68 -13.31 5.33
CA THR A 69 -11.13 -13.65 6.69
C THR A 69 -12.07 -12.55 7.24
N PRO A 70 -12.81 -12.79 8.34
CA PRO A 70 -13.59 -11.74 9.01
C PRO A 70 -12.76 -10.50 9.33
N LEU A 71 -11.45 -10.67 9.62
CA LEU A 71 -10.54 -9.55 9.88
C LEU A 71 -10.27 -8.70 8.62
N HIS A 72 -10.15 -9.31 7.43
CA HIS A 72 -10.08 -8.56 6.18
C HIS A 72 -11.35 -7.75 5.94
N VAL A 73 -12.52 -8.33 6.21
CA VAL A 73 -13.80 -7.64 6.07
C VAL A 73 -13.88 -6.44 7.02
N ALA A 74 -13.50 -6.63 8.29
CA ALA A 74 -13.44 -5.56 9.27
C ALA A 74 -12.47 -4.44 8.83
N ALA A 75 -11.29 -4.80 8.27
CA ALA A 75 -10.30 -3.84 7.80
C ALA A 75 -10.81 -3.04 6.59
N PHE A 76 -11.39 -3.69 5.58
CA PHE A 76 -11.98 -2.99 4.43
C PHE A 76 -13.09 -2.02 4.82
N LEU A 77 -13.91 -2.39 5.80
CA LEU A 77 -15.06 -1.61 6.26
C LEU A 77 -14.74 -0.69 7.44
N ARG A 78 -13.45 -0.58 7.82
CA ARG A 78 -12.97 0.29 8.92
C ARG A 78 -13.65 0.02 10.26
N LYS A 79 -13.95 -1.26 10.54
CA LYS A 79 -14.57 -1.70 11.79
C LYS A 79 -13.50 -1.97 12.85
N HIS A 80 -12.90 -0.91 13.36
CA HIS A 80 -11.72 -0.97 14.23
C HIS A 80 -11.93 -1.82 15.47
N ALA A 81 -13.06 -1.63 16.20
CA ALA A 81 -13.37 -2.42 17.39
C ALA A 81 -13.52 -3.92 17.08
N ALA A 82 -14.18 -4.25 15.96
CA ALA A 82 -14.31 -5.64 15.51
C ALA A 82 -12.95 -6.25 15.15
N ALA A 83 -12.10 -5.50 14.44
CA ALA A 83 -10.74 -5.95 14.08
C ALA A 83 -9.92 -6.23 15.35
N GLN A 84 -9.96 -5.34 16.32
CA GLN A 84 -9.26 -5.53 17.60
C GLN A 84 -9.78 -6.76 18.37
N ALA A 85 -11.10 -6.97 18.40
CA ALA A 85 -11.71 -8.16 19.02
C ALA A 85 -11.29 -9.45 18.30
N LEU A 86 -11.35 -9.48 16.98
CA LEU A 86 -10.96 -10.62 16.16
C LEU A 86 -9.49 -11.00 16.39
N ILE A 87 -8.58 -10.03 16.41
CA ILE A 87 -7.15 -10.28 16.69
C ILE A 87 -6.98 -10.85 18.11
N ARG A 88 -7.61 -10.24 19.10
CA ARG A 88 -7.58 -10.73 20.50
C ARG A 88 -8.08 -12.17 20.62
N LEU A 89 -9.02 -12.58 19.78
CA LEU A 89 -9.61 -13.91 19.72
C LEU A 89 -8.86 -14.88 18.80
N GLY A 90 -7.66 -14.52 18.33
CA GLY A 90 -6.75 -15.41 17.64
C GLY A 90 -6.86 -15.43 16.11
N VAL A 91 -7.52 -14.43 15.52
CA VAL A 91 -7.48 -14.27 14.06
C VAL A 91 -6.08 -13.83 13.63
N ASN A 92 -5.53 -14.50 12.63
CA ASN A 92 -4.19 -14.21 12.11
C ASN A 92 -4.16 -12.87 11.34
N PRO A 93 -3.45 -11.84 11.82
CA PRO A 93 -3.34 -10.56 11.13
C PRO A 93 -2.51 -10.61 9.85
N ASN A 94 -1.74 -11.67 9.65
CA ASN A 94 -0.88 -11.88 8.48
C ASN A 94 -1.52 -12.79 7.42
N ALA A 95 -2.80 -13.14 7.58
CA ALA A 95 -3.52 -13.88 6.56
C ALA A 95 -3.58 -13.06 5.27
N LEU A 96 -3.49 -13.74 4.14
CA LEU A 96 -3.58 -13.12 2.82
C LEU A 96 -4.94 -13.44 2.17
N ASP A 97 -5.56 -12.43 1.56
CA ASP A 97 -6.70 -12.64 0.67
C ASP A 97 -6.28 -13.23 -0.68
N ALA A 98 -7.22 -13.47 -1.57
CA ALA A 98 -6.95 -14.03 -2.90
C ALA A 98 -6.04 -13.15 -3.77
N GLN A 99 -5.94 -11.86 -3.49
CA GLN A 99 -5.04 -10.92 -4.15
C GLN A 99 -3.71 -10.73 -3.40
N ARG A 100 -3.46 -11.55 -2.37
CA ARG A 100 -2.26 -11.53 -1.53
C ARG A 100 -2.14 -10.25 -0.67
N TYR A 101 -3.23 -9.63 -0.29
CA TYR A 101 -3.23 -8.53 0.64
C TYR A 101 -3.48 -9.01 2.08
N ASP A 102 -2.68 -8.52 3.02
CA ASP A 102 -2.92 -8.58 4.44
C ASP A 102 -3.60 -7.30 4.96
N ILE A 103 -3.98 -7.30 6.22
CA ILE A 103 -4.65 -6.14 6.82
C ILE A 103 -3.75 -4.91 6.94
N ILE A 104 -2.42 -5.07 7.07
CA ILE A 104 -1.46 -3.97 7.08
C ILE A 104 -1.49 -3.25 5.72
N THR A 105 -1.44 -4.02 4.63
CA THR A 105 -1.48 -3.46 3.28
C THR A 105 -2.85 -2.85 2.97
N ILE A 106 -3.95 -3.47 3.43
CA ILE A 106 -5.30 -2.89 3.33
C ILE A 106 -5.37 -1.55 4.04
N ALA A 107 -4.91 -1.47 5.28
CA ALA A 107 -4.86 -0.23 6.05
C ALA A 107 -4.00 0.85 5.37
N ALA A 108 -2.84 0.44 4.83
CA ALA A 108 -1.91 1.33 4.14
C ALA A 108 -2.53 1.95 2.88
N VAL A 109 -3.24 1.16 2.07
CA VAL A 109 -3.92 1.63 0.85
C VAL A 109 -5.10 2.54 1.17
N ASN A 110 -5.84 2.24 2.26
CA ASN A 110 -7.05 2.97 2.66
C ASN A 110 -6.76 4.22 3.52
N ASN A 111 -5.48 4.53 3.77
CA ASN A 111 -5.07 5.60 4.68
C ASN A 111 -5.72 5.48 6.07
N ASP A 112 -5.75 4.27 6.60
CA ASP A 112 -6.36 3.95 7.88
C ASP A 112 -5.28 3.71 8.95
N LEU A 113 -4.85 4.80 9.59
CA LEU A 113 -3.78 4.75 10.59
C LEU A 113 -4.18 3.95 11.83
N ASP A 114 -5.45 4.01 12.23
CA ASP A 114 -5.92 3.29 13.41
C ASP A 114 -5.97 1.78 13.13
N MET A 115 -6.46 1.36 11.97
CA MET A 115 -6.40 -0.04 11.55
C MET A 115 -4.95 -0.53 11.45
N LEU A 116 -4.03 0.30 10.90
CA LEU A 116 -2.61 -0.05 10.84
C LEU A 116 -2.03 -0.29 12.23
N LYS A 117 -2.31 0.56 13.20
CA LYS A 117 -1.85 0.39 14.59
C LYS A 117 -2.42 -0.90 15.21
N ILE A 118 -3.73 -1.13 15.08
CA ILE A 118 -4.39 -2.35 15.54
C ILE A 118 -3.71 -3.60 14.95
N ALA A 119 -3.41 -3.58 13.65
CA ALA A 119 -2.75 -4.68 12.97
C ALA A 119 -1.33 -4.93 13.52
N LEU A 120 -0.53 -3.87 13.68
CA LEU A 120 0.84 -3.95 14.17
C LEU A 120 0.90 -4.42 15.64
N GLU A 121 0.05 -3.87 16.49
CA GLU A 121 -0.07 -4.26 17.91
C GLU A 121 -0.55 -5.72 18.06
N GLY A 122 -1.34 -6.18 17.10
CA GLY A 122 -1.83 -7.56 17.03
C GLY A 122 -0.86 -8.57 16.41
N GLY A 123 0.39 -8.18 16.13
CA GLY A 123 1.41 -9.07 15.57
C GLY A 123 1.44 -9.13 14.04
N GLY A 124 0.87 -8.15 13.37
CA GLY A 124 1.02 -7.97 11.94
C GLY A 124 2.46 -7.62 11.55
N ASP A 125 2.97 -8.23 10.48
CA ASP A 125 4.36 -8.03 10.03
C ASP A 125 4.46 -6.89 9.00
N ALA A 126 4.96 -5.74 9.44
CA ALA A 126 5.24 -4.60 8.55
C ALA A 126 6.26 -4.90 7.45
N ARG A 127 6.98 -6.03 7.54
CA ARG A 127 8.01 -6.46 6.58
C ARG A 127 7.46 -7.38 5.50
N ALA A 128 6.19 -7.78 5.61
CA ALA A 128 5.57 -8.72 4.69
C ALA A 128 5.61 -8.20 3.25
N VAL A 129 5.95 -9.11 2.33
CA VAL A 129 5.86 -8.88 0.89
C VAL A 129 4.50 -9.39 0.44
N THR A 130 3.63 -8.46 0.11
CA THR A 130 2.22 -8.68 -0.22
C THR A 130 1.91 -8.13 -1.60
N SER A 131 0.66 -8.20 -2.02
CA SER A 131 0.18 -7.74 -3.32
C SER A 131 0.63 -8.59 -4.52
N PRO A 132 -0.10 -8.54 -5.64
CA PRO A 132 0.27 -9.21 -6.90
C PRO A 132 1.60 -8.72 -7.48
N TYR A 133 2.06 -7.54 -7.06
CA TYR A 133 3.30 -6.91 -7.53
C TYR A 133 4.53 -7.22 -6.65
N ALA A 134 4.41 -8.14 -5.69
CA ALA A 134 5.45 -8.39 -4.69
C ALA A 134 5.91 -7.09 -3.98
N GLY A 135 4.99 -6.19 -3.74
CA GLY A 135 5.23 -4.94 -3.01
C GLY A 135 5.09 -5.11 -1.50
N THR A 136 5.35 -4.05 -0.76
CA THR A 136 5.11 -3.96 0.67
C THR A 136 4.07 -2.88 0.98
N ALA A 137 3.52 -2.88 2.18
CA ALA A 137 2.62 -1.82 2.65
C ALA A 137 3.28 -0.43 2.56
N LEU A 138 4.60 -0.34 2.80
CA LEU A 138 5.36 0.91 2.67
C LEU A 138 5.37 1.43 1.23
N ILE A 139 5.57 0.55 0.25
CA ILE A 139 5.49 0.90 -1.18
C ILE A 139 4.10 1.43 -1.53
N ALA A 140 3.04 0.72 -1.10
CA ALA A 140 1.66 1.11 -1.36
C ALA A 140 1.30 2.48 -0.73
N ALA A 141 1.75 2.73 0.51
CA ALA A 141 1.53 4.01 1.20
C ALA A 141 2.29 5.17 0.53
N ALA A 142 3.55 4.92 0.10
CA ALA A 142 4.38 5.90 -0.57
C ALA A 142 3.79 6.33 -1.92
N HIS A 143 3.33 5.36 -2.72
CA HIS A 143 2.59 5.61 -3.96
C HIS A 143 1.40 6.55 -3.75
N ARG A 144 0.60 6.28 -2.72
CA ARG A 144 -0.65 7.00 -2.48
C ARG A 144 -0.49 8.34 -1.76
N GLY A 145 0.70 8.68 -1.32
CA GLY A 145 0.94 9.92 -0.60
C GLY A 145 0.45 9.91 0.86
N HIS A 146 0.36 8.75 1.50
CA HIS A 146 -0.16 8.59 2.86
C HIS A 146 0.95 8.76 3.91
N VAL A 147 1.27 10.01 4.23
CA VAL A 147 2.44 10.40 5.03
C VAL A 147 2.48 9.71 6.39
N GLU A 148 1.39 9.73 7.16
CA GLU A 148 1.37 9.18 8.52
C GLU A 148 1.47 7.65 8.52
N ILE A 149 0.91 6.99 7.51
CA ILE A 149 1.07 5.55 7.29
C ILE A 149 2.54 5.22 7.03
N VAL A 150 3.21 5.99 6.13
CA VAL A 150 4.64 5.81 5.83
C VAL A 150 5.48 5.96 7.11
N ARG A 151 5.22 6.99 7.92
CA ARG A 151 5.93 7.18 9.19
C ARG A 151 5.73 6.03 10.16
N ALA A 152 4.51 5.54 10.30
CA ALA A 152 4.18 4.41 11.17
C ALA A 152 4.87 3.11 10.70
N LEU A 153 4.87 2.85 9.38
CA LEU A 153 5.55 1.68 8.81
C LEU A 153 7.08 1.76 8.95
N ILE A 154 7.67 2.95 8.79
CA ILE A 154 9.11 3.16 9.07
C ILE A 154 9.42 2.85 10.54
N ALA A 155 8.60 3.35 11.46
CA ALA A 155 8.76 3.06 12.90
C ALA A 155 8.62 1.56 13.21
N ALA A 156 7.75 0.86 12.48
CA ALA A 156 7.56 -0.59 12.56
C ALA A 156 8.63 -1.40 11.80
N LYS A 157 9.71 -0.77 11.32
CA LYS A 157 10.84 -1.40 10.61
C LYS A 157 10.46 -2.05 9.27
N ALA A 158 9.49 -1.51 8.56
CA ALA A 158 9.21 -1.90 7.17
C ALA A 158 10.49 -1.78 6.30
N PRO A 159 10.69 -2.69 5.32
CA PRO A 159 11.89 -2.69 4.49
C PRO A 159 11.92 -1.49 3.54
N LEU A 160 12.85 -0.56 3.79
CA LEU A 160 12.93 0.71 3.04
C LEU A 160 13.33 0.51 1.58
N ASN A 161 14.21 -0.48 1.32
CA ASN A 161 14.86 -0.67 0.03
C ASN A 161 14.31 -1.91 -0.74
N HIS A 162 13.19 -2.46 -0.29
CA HIS A 162 12.53 -3.53 -1.03
C HIS A 162 12.15 -3.05 -2.44
N VAL A 163 12.47 -3.86 -3.45
CA VAL A 163 12.16 -3.60 -4.86
C VAL A 163 11.02 -4.52 -5.29
N ASN A 164 9.92 -3.94 -5.74
CA ASN A 164 8.76 -4.70 -6.23
C ASN A 164 8.98 -5.26 -7.64
N ASN A 165 7.99 -6.01 -8.16
CA ASN A 165 8.05 -6.60 -9.51
C ASN A 165 8.09 -5.56 -10.64
N LEU A 166 7.81 -4.29 -10.35
CA LEU A 166 7.92 -3.20 -11.33
C LEU A 166 9.34 -2.61 -11.36
N GLY A 167 10.20 -3.01 -10.41
CA GLY A 167 11.55 -2.49 -10.27
C GLY A 167 11.61 -1.22 -9.42
N TRP A 168 10.64 -0.99 -8.53
CA TRP A 168 10.56 0.24 -7.75
C TRP A 168 10.61 0.00 -6.25
N THR A 169 11.36 0.86 -5.56
CA THR A 169 11.35 1.00 -4.11
C THR A 169 10.21 1.95 -3.68
N ALA A 170 9.95 2.05 -2.39
CA ALA A 170 9.02 3.05 -1.85
C ALA A 170 9.43 4.49 -2.23
N LEU A 171 10.73 4.76 -2.28
CA LEU A 171 11.25 6.06 -2.70
C LEU A 171 10.97 6.34 -4.19
N LEU A 172 11.20 5.37 -5.06
CA LEU A 172 10.87 5.48 -6.49
C LEU A 172 9.36 5.64 -6.71
N GLU A 173 8.53 4.86 -6.02
CA GLU A 173 7.06 4.99 -6.10
C GLU A 173 6.58 6.40 -5.73
N ALA A 174 7.13 6.97 -4.65
CA ALA A 174 6.77 8.33 -4.22
C ALA A 174 7.14 9.41 -5.25
N VAL A 175 8.21 9.19 -6.03
CA VAL A 175 8.65 10.16 -7.05
C VAL A 175 8.01 9.90 -8.40
N VAL A 176 7.96 8.61 -8.84
CA VAL A 176 7.49 8.25 -10.20
C VAL A 176 5.98 8.34 -10.32
N LEU A 177 5.24 7.87 -9.33
CA LEU A 177 3.77 7.89 -9.33
C LEU A 177 3.19 9.07 -8.53
N GLY A 178 4.03 9.72 -7.73
CA GLY A 178 3.69 10.93 -7.01
C GLY A 178 3.52 12.14 -7.95
N ASN A 179 2.92 13.18 -7.41
CA ASN A 179 2.64 14.43 -8.11
C ASN A 179 3.63 15.56 -7.75
N GLY A 180 4.70 15.26 -6.98
CA GLY A 180 5.66 16.25 -6.49
C GLY A 180 5.11 17.23 -5.43
N GLY A 181 3.87 17.06 -4.98
CA GLY A 181 3.21 17.90 -3.99
C GLY A 181 3.70 17.64 -2.56
N ALA A 182 3.09 18.35 -1.59
CA ALA A 182 3.54 18.37 -0.19
C ALA A 182 3.63 16.96 0.44
N ASN A 183 2.63 16.10 0.20
CA ASN A 183 2.61 14.76 0.78
C ASN A 183 3.76 13.89 0.25
N HIS A 184 3.96 13.82 -1.08
CA HIS A 184 5.05 13.03 -1.65
C HIS A 184 6.42 13.60 -1.28
N THR A 185 6.55 14.92 -1.19
CA THR A 185 7.77 15.56 -0.68
C THR A 185 8.06 15.18 0.78
N ALA A 186 7.02 15.15 1.65
CA ALA A 186 7.16 14.72 3.04
C ALA A 186 7.50 13.22 3.17
N ILE A 187 6.99 12.39 2.28
CA ILE A 187 7.32 10.96 2.21
C ILE A 187 8.77 10.75 1.81
N VAL A 188 9.25 11.45 0.76
CA VAL A 188 10.66 11.39 0.36
C VAL A 188 11.57 11.82 1.51
N ASP A 189 11.25 12.92 2.20
CA ASP A 189 12.00 13.39 3.37
C ASP A 189 12.01 12.36 4.51
N ALA A 190 10.86 11.73 4.79
CA ALA A 190 10.76 10.70 5.82
C ALA A 190 11.57 9.44 5.49
N LEU A 191 11.54 8.97 4.24
CA LEU A 191 12.32 7.82 3.77
C LEU A 191 13.82 8.11 3.82
N VAL A 192 14.24 9.29 3.37
CA VAL A 192 15.65 9.74 3.43
C VAL A 192 16.15 9.82 4.88
N LYS A 193 15.37 10.43 5.79
CA LYS A 193 15.70 10.49 7.22
C LYS A 193 15.78 9.12 7.90
N ALA A 194 15.06 8.14 7.36
CA ALA A 194 15.14 6.76 7.81
C ALA A 194 16.29 5.97 7.18
N ASN A 195 17.17 6.60 6.39
CA ASN A 195 18.29 6.01 5.65
C ASN A 195 17.86 5.04 4.53
N ALA A 196 16.78 5.33 3.82
CA ALA A 196 16.51 4.67 2.55
C ALA A 196 17.65 4.93 1.56
N ASP A 197 18.05 3.90 0.80
CA ASP A 197 19.04 4.05 -0.26
C ASP A 197 18.48 4.90 -1.41
N VAL A 198 19.05 6.10 -1.57
CA VAL A 198 18.59 7.08 -2.57
C VAL A 198 19.10 6.79 -3.98
N ASN A 199 20.02 5.83 -4.13
CA ASN A 199 20.70 5.53 -5.39
C ASN A 199 20.22 4.22 -6.04
N VAL A 200 19.21 3.53 -5.47
CA VAL A 200 18.59 2.37 -6.11
C VAL A 200 17.91 2.83 -7.41
N PRO A 201 18.34 2.35 -8.59
CA PRO A 201 17.72 2.74 -9.85
C PRO A 201 16.49 1.87 -10.15
N ASP A 202 15.64 2.36 -11.05
CA ASP A 202 14.62 1.55 -11.69
C ASP A 202 15.23 0.61 -12.77
N ARG A 203 14.37 -0.15 -13.46
CA ARG A 203 14.78 -1.08 -14.52
C ARG A 203 15.46 -0.42 -15.72
N HIS A 204 15.35 0.90 -15.86
CA HIS A 204 15.97 1.70 -16.93
C HIS A 204 17.24 2.39 -16.46
N GLY A 205 17.71 2.12 -15.25
CA GLY A 205 18.88 2.74 -14.66
C GLY A 205 18.63 4.15 -14.13
N THR A 206 17.37 4.61 -14.02
CA THR A 206 17.05 5.96 -13.56
C THR A 206 16.78 5.96 -12.05
N THR A 207 17.51 6.80 -11.32
CA THR A 207 17.33 6.97 -9.88
C THR A 207 16.14 7.89 -9.53
N ALA A 208 15.74 7.90 -8.27
CA ALA A 208 14.72 8.84 -7.78
C ALA A 208 15.08 10.30 -8.07
N LEU A 209 16.37 10.67 -7.98
CA LEU A 209 16.85 12.01 -8.35
C LEU A 209 16.68 12.30 -9.84
N GLY A 210 17.02 11.35 -10.70
CA GLY A 210 16.83 11.47 -12.16
C GLY A 210 15.37 11.74 -12.51
N HIS A 211 14.45 10.97 -11.91
CA HIS A 211 13.00 11.18 -12.09
C HIS A 211 12.51 12.52 -11.53
N ALA A 212 12.99 12.93 -10.35
CA ALA A 212 12.60 14.22 -9.75
C ALA A 212 13.02 15.40 -10.63
N ARG A 213 14.24 15.36 -11.17
CA ARG A 213 14.75 16.39 -12.09
C ARG A 213 13.96 16.46 -13.40
N SER A 214 13.72 15.30 -14.03
CA SER A 214 12.97 15.24 -15.30
C SER A 214 11.52 15.74 -15.17
N ARG A 215 10.93 15.64 -13.98
CA ARG A 215 9.56 16.08 -13.69
C ARG A 215 9.49 17.51 -13.12
N GLY A 216 10.63 18.17 -12.89
CA GLY A 216 10.68 19.48 -12.29
C GLY A 216 10.34 19.52 -10.79
N TYR A 217 10.46 18.40 -10.07
CA TYR A 217 10.17 18.30 -8.64
C TYR A 217 11.35 18.85 -7.82
N SER A 218 11.59 20.15 -7.93
CA SER A 218 12.80 20.81 -7.40
C SER A 218 12.97 20.65 -5.90
N GLN A 219 11.91 20.57 -5.12
CA GLN A 219 12.01 20.36 -3.67
C GLN A 219 12.47 18.93 -3.34
N ILE A 220 11.90 17.94 -4.03
CA ILE A 220 12.30 16.52 -3.90
C ILE A 220 13.75 16.35 -4.36
N ALA A 221 14.14 16.95 -5.50
CA ALA A 221 15.51 16.88 -6.01
C ALA A 221 16.51 17.41 -4.96
N ARG A 222 16.25 18.56 -4.35
CA ARG A 222 17.10 19.12 -3.29
C ARG A 222 17.22 18.22 -2.05
N ILE A 223 16.14 17.53 -1.66
CA ILE A 223 16.17 16.57 -0.54
C ILE A 223 17.10 15.41 -0.88
N LEU A 224 16.94 14.84 -2.07
CA LEU A 224 17.73 13.71 -2.55
C LEU A 224 19.21 14.05 -2.72
N GLU A 225 19.53 15.22 -3.30
CA GLU A 225 20.90 15.72 -3.46
C GLU A 225 21.62 15.88 -2.11
N ARG A 226 20.95 16.46 -1.11
CA ARG A 226 21.50 16.59 0.26
C ARG A 226 21.74 15.24 0.92
N ALA A 227 21.02 14.21 0.51
CA ALA A 227 21.19 12.83 0.98
C ALA A 227 22.25 12.05 0.20
N GLY A 228 22.96 12.67 -0.75
CA GLY A 228 24.02 12.05 -1.55
C GLY A 228 23.53 11.30 -2.77
N ALA A 229 22.33 11.59 -3.27
CA ALA A 229 21.86 11.03 -4.54
C ALA A 229 22.68 11.60 -5.72
N HIS A 230 22.98 10.76 -6.71
CA HIS A 230 23.76 11.08 -7.92
C HIS A 230 23.18 10.43 -9.17
#